data_a4c9a5fb85d93abd9d4af0f20ae69f31
#
_entry.id   a4c9a5fb85d93abd9d4af0f20ae69f31
#
_cell.length_a   1.000
_cell.length_b   1.000
_cell.length_c   1.000
_cell.angle_alpha   90.00
_cell.angle_beta   90.00
_cell.angle_gamma   90.00
#
_symmetry.space_group_name_H-M   'P 1'
#
loop_
_entity.id
_entity.type
_entity.pdbx_description
1 polymer ?
#
loop_
_entity_poly.entity_id
_entity_poly.type
_entity_poly.pdbx_seq_one_letter_code
_entity_poly.pdbx_strand_id
1 'polypeptide(L)'
;MKYKTIAVIGLGQFGTTIAKMLASMSHEVLGVDINPEIVQKVSPYVTHAIVADTTDEEAIKALALSQFDIVIVAIGDNIQANLMTSMLLKEMKMPHVVSKAENALQGKMLKKMGVDMVIYPEYDVAQRLAQSLTR
;
A
#
# COMPACT_ATOMS: atom_id res chain seq x y z
N MET A 1 21.16 -4.01 -10.10
CA MET A 1 19.91 -3.69 -9.37
C MET A 1 19.04 -4.93 -9.26
N LYS A 2 18.50 -5.18 -8.08
CA LYS A 2 17.66 -6.35 -7.86
C LYS A 2 16.18 -5.97 -8.04
N TYR A 3 15.49 -6.69 -8.93
CA TYR A 3 14.06 -6.47 -9.15
C TYR A 3 13.24 -7.17 -8.08
N LYS A 4 12.13 -6.54 -7.71
CA LYS A 4 11.26 -7.03 -6.65
C LYS A 4 9.85 -7.23 -7.16
N THR A 5 9.09 -8.08 -6.45
CA THR A 5 7.66 -8.24 -6.63
C THR A 5 6.94 -7.49 -5.50
N ILE A 6 6.10 -6.54 -5.87
CA ILE A 6 5.49 -5.60 -4.93
C ILE A 6 4.00 -5.53 -5.19
N ALA A 7 3.20 -5.69 -4.14
CA ALA A 7 1.76 -5.47 -4.22
C ALA A 7 1.44 -4.10 -3.61
N VAL A 8 0.58 -3.33 -4.29
CA VAL A 8 0.09 -2.06 -3.80
C VAL A 8 -1.43 -2.20 -3.62
N ILE A 9 -1.88 -2.13 -2.39
CA ILE A 9 -3.29 -2.27 -2.02
C ILE A 9 -3.84 -0.89 -1.72
N GLY A 10 -4.87 -0.49 -2.47
CA GLY A 10 -5.41 0.86 -2.43
C GLY A 10 -4.77 1.72 -3.51
N LEU A 11 -5.55 2.01 -4.56
CA LEU A 11 -5.06 2.72 -5.74
C LEU A 11 -5.67 4.11 -5.82
N GLY A 12 -5.74 4.80 -4.69
CA GLY A 12 -6.02 6.22 -4.66
C GLY A 12 -4.83 6.99 -5.23
N GLN A 13 -4.73 8.28 -4.95
CA GLN A 13 -3.68 9.10 -5.55
C GLN A 13 -2.29 8.60 -5.19
N PHE A 14 -2.02 8.35 -3.90
CA PHE A 14 -0.69 7.90 -3.49
C PHE A 14 -0.41 6.49 -4.02
N GLY A 15 -1.35 5.55 -3.83
CA GLY A 15 -1.17 4.16 -4.26
C GLY A 15 -0.94 4.04 -5.77
N THR A 16 -1.71 4.76 -6.57
CA THR A 16 -1.53 4.78 -8.01
C THR A 16 -0.16 5.34 -8.39
N THR A 17 0.25 6.43 -7.74
CA THR A 17 1.54 7.05 -8.03
C THR A 17 2.70 6.11 -7.73
N ILE A 18 2.71 5.50 -6.53
CA ILE A 18 3.81 4.60 -6.17
C ILE A 18 3.81 3.34 -7.04
N ALA A 19 2.63 2.81 -7.38
CA ALA A 19 2.54 1.63 -8.23
C ALA A 19 3.12 1.89 -9.62
N LYS A 20 2.78 3.02 -10.22
CA LYS A 20 3.32 3.40 -11.54
C LYS A 20 4.82 3.63 -11.49
N MET A 21 5.31 4.29 -10.44
CA MET A 21 6.74 4.53 -10.27
C MET A 21 7.52 3.22 -10.19
N LEU A 22 7.07 2.30 -9.35
CA LEU A 22 7.74 1.01 -9.18
C LEU A 22 7.73 0.21 -10.47
N ALA A 23 6.61 0.22 -11.20
CA ALA A 23 6.52 -0.45 -12.49
C ALA A 23 7.48 0.17 -13.51
N SER A 24 7.60 1.50 -13.54
CA SER A 24 8.51 2.20 -14.45
C SER A 24 9.97 1.93 -14.11
N MET A 25 10.26 1.52 -12.89
CA MET A 25 11.59 1.10 -12.45
C MET A 25 11.84 -0.39 -12.69
N SER A 26 10.96 -1.03 -13.45
CA SER A 26 11.05 -2.43 -13.88
C SER A 26 10.77 -3.45 -12.78
N HIS A 27 10.14 -3.04 -11.68
CA HIS A 27 9.67 -3.98 -10.68
C HIS A 27 8.35 -4.62 -11.14
N GLU A 28 8.08 -5.83 -10.69
CA GLU A 28 6.81 -6.49 -10.94
C GLU A 28 5.79 -5.98 -9.91
N VAL A 29 4.72 -5.34 -10.40
CA VAL A 29 3.76 -4.67 -9.52
C VAL A 29 2.37 -5.24 -9.71
N LEU A 30 1.74 -5.64 -8.61
CA LEU A 30 0.32 -5.97 -8.54
C LEU A 30 -0.41 -4.81 -7.88
N GLY A 31 -1.35 -4.20 -8.60
CA GLY A 31 -2.23 -3.20 -8.03
C GLY A 31 -3.55 -3.83 -7.61
N VAL A 32 -4.04 -3.51 -6.42
CA VAL A 32 -5.30 -4.05 -5.89
C VAL A 32 -6.16 -2.91 -5.38
N ASP A 33 -7.44 -2.89 -5.78
CA ASP A 33 -8.41 -1.94 -5.26
C ASP A 33 -9.78 -2.59 -5.27
N ILE A 34 -10.68 -2.13 -4.40
CA ILE A 34 -12.03 -2.62 -4.34
C ILE A 34 -12.89 -2.07 -5.48
N ASN A 35 -12.49 -0.94 -6.07
CA ASN A 35 -13.25 -0.24 -7.10
C ASN A 35 -12.79 -0.70 -8.50
N PRO A 36 -13.67 -1.37 -9.27
CA PRO A 36 -13.30 -1.87 -10.61
C PRO A 36 -12.86 -0.77 -11.58
N GLU A 37 -13.46 0.42 -11.49
CA GLU A 37 -13.11 1.53 -12.39
C GLU A 37 -11.67 1.99 -12.16
N ILE A 38 -11.25 2.05 -10.91
CA ILE A 38 -9.88 2.45 -10.56
C ILE A 38 -8.90 1.37 -11.06
N VAL A 39 -9.22 0.10 -10.84
CA VAL A 39 -8.38 -1.00 -11.30
C VAL A 39 -8.20 -0.95 -12.81
N GLN A 40 -9.28 -0.69 -13.55
CA GLN A 40 -9.22 -0.60 -15.01
C GLN A 40 -8.31 0.53 -15.46
N LYS A 41 -8.35 1.69 -14.79
CA LYS A 41 -7.51 2.83 -15.14
C LYS A 41 -6.04 2.58 -14.87
N VAL A 42 -5.71 1.84 -13.82
CA VAL A 42 -4.32 1.59 -13.43
C VAL A 42 -3.71 0.41 -14.20
N SER A 43 -4.56 -0.52 -14.64
CA SER A 43 -4.13 -1.77 -15.27
C SER A 43 -3.08 -1.60 -16.38
N PRO A 44 -3.18 -0.59 -17.29
CA PRO A 44 -2.15 -0.45 -18.34
C PRO A 44 -0.76 -0.09 -17.84
N TYR A 45 -0.63 0.36 -16.60
CA TYR A 45 0.63 0.92 -16.08
C TYR A 45 1.35 0.01 -15.10
N VAL A 46 0.77 -1.14 -14.77
CA VAL A 46 1.36 -2.09 -13.82
C VAL A 46 1.38 -3.50 -14.43
N THR A 47 2.04 -4.43 -13.76
CA THR A 47 2.16 -5.78 -14.28
C THR A 47 0.82 -6.51 -14.24
N HIS A 48 0.13 -6.42 -13.11
CA HIS A 48 -1.23 -6.97 -12.93
C HIS A 48 -2.05 -6.02 -12.08
N ALA A 49 -3.36 -6.01 -12.32
CA ALA A 49 -4.29 -5.23 -11.52
C ALA A 49 -5.54 -6.08 -11.25
N ILE A 50 -5.97 -6.12 -9.99
CA ILE A 50 -7.04 -7.02 -9.54
C ILE A 50 -8.04 -6.26 -8.67
N VAL A 51 -9.33 -6.54 -8.85
CA VAL A 51 -10.39 -6.05 -7.97
C VAL A 51 -10.52 -7.02 -6.80
N ALA A 52 -10.34 -6.52 -5.58
CA ALA A 52 -10.51 -7.34 -4.38
C ALA A 52 -10.77 -6.47 -3.17
N ASP A 53 -11.56 -7.01 -2.23
CA ASP A 53 -11.76 -6.43 -0.91
C ASP A 53 -10.76 -7.09 0.05
N THR A 54 -9.70 -6.38 0.38
CA THR A 54 -8.64 -6.94 1.23
C THR A 54 -8.96 -6.92 2.71
N THR A 55 -10.15 -6.46 3.10
CA THR A 55 -10.65 -6.66 4.47
C THR A 55 -11.31 -8.03 4.63
N ASP A 56 -11.55 -8.72 3.52
CA ASP A 56 -12.09 -10.09 3.52
C ASP A 56 -10.92 -11.07 3.52
N GLU A 57 -10.84 -11.88 4.57
CA GLU A 57 -9.73 -12.80 4.76
C GLU A 57 -9.58 -13.79 3.60
N GLU A 58 -10.69 -14.32 3.09
CA GLU A 58 -10.64 -15.23 1.95
C GLU A 58 -10.12 -14.55 0.68
N ALA A 59 -10.55 -13.31 0.45
CA ALA A 59 -10.12 -12.57 -0.73
C ALA A 59 -8.62 -12.27 -0.67
N ILE A 60 -8.11 -11.88 0.50
CA ILE A 60 -6.69 -11.54 0.62
C ILE A 60 -5.82 -12.81 0.51
N LYS A 61 -6.29 -13.93 1.02
CA LYS A 61 -5.58 -15.20 0.87
C LYS A 61 -5.48 -15.63 -0.60
N ALA A 62 -6.54 -15.39 -1.37
CA ALA A 62 -6.58 -15.75 -2.78
C ALA A 62 -5.56 -14.97 -3.62
N LEU A 63 -5.06 -13.83 -3.14
CA LEU A 63 -4.05 -13.05 -3.84
C LEU A 63 -2.65 -13.68 -3.78
N ALA A 64 -2.45 -14.69 -2.93
CA ALA A 64 -1.18 -15.41 -2.78
C ALA A 64 0.01 -14.46 -2.53
N LEU A 65 -0.19 -13.49 -1.64
CA LEU A 65 0.80 -12.43 -1.38
C LEU A 65 2.07 -12.93 -0.69
N SER A 66 2.07 -14.16 -0.16
CA SER A 66 3.25 -14.74 0.49
C SER A 66 4.47 -14.83 -0.43
N GLN A 67 4.25 -14.81 -1.74
CA GLN A 67 5.33 -14.84 -2.73
C GLN A 67 5.87 -13.45 -3.07
N PHE A 68 5.27 -12.41 -2.51
CA PHE A 68 5.68 -11.04 -2.80
C PHE A 68 6.77 -10.59 -1.82
N ASP A 69 7.69 -9.77 -2.32
CA ASP A 69 8.76 -9.21 -1.48
C ASP A 69 8.23 -8.15 -0.53
N ILE A 70 7.33 -7.31 -1.01
CA ILE A 70 6.80 -6.17 -0.26
C ILE A 70 5.32 -6.02 -0.55
N VAL A 71 4.54 -5.69 0.47
CA VAL A 71 3.13 -5.29 0.31
C VAL A 71 2.97 -3.89 0.89
N ILE A 72 2.47 -2.97 0.07
CA ILE A 72 2.21 -1.59 0.48
C ILE A 72 0.70 -1.42 0.65
N VAL A 73 0.26 -1.10 1.86
CA VAL A 73 -1.14 -0.79 2.14
C VAL A 73 -1.31 0.71 2.05
N ALA A 74 -1.83 1.16 0.90
CA ALA A 74 -1.96 2.58 0.57
C ALA A 74 -3.41 3.08 0.69
N ILE A 75 -4.29 2.31 1.31
CA ILE A 75 -5.68 2.71 1.53
C ILE A 75 -5.70 3.97 2.39
N GLY A 76 -6.22 5.08 1.85
CA GLY A 76 -6.20 6.36 2.55
C GLY A 76 -7.58 6.91 2.90
N ASP A 77 -8.60 6.51 2.17
CA ASP A 77 -9.97 7.03 2.35
C ASP A 77 -10.79 6.24 3.36
N ASN A 78 -10.24 5.18 3.92
CA ASN A 78 -10.95 4.32 4.88
C ASN A 78 -9.93 3.75 5.87
N ILE A 79 -9.80 4.42 7.02
CA ILE A 79 -8.81 4.04 8.04
C ILE A 79 -9.08 2.62 8.55
N GLN A 80 -10.35 2.27 8.78
CA GLN A 80 -10.70 0.94 9.28
C GLN A 80 -10.27 -0.14 8.30
N ALA A 81 -10.54 0.06 7.01
CA ALA A 81 -10.12 -0.90 5.98
C ALA A 81 -8.60 -1.03 5.94
N ASN A 82 -7.87 0.09 6.06
CA ASN A 82 -6.41 0.07 6.11
C ASN A 82 -5.91 -0.77 7.29
N LEU A 83 -6.46 -0.53 8.48
CA LEU A 83 -6.06 -1.26 9.68
C LEU A 83 -6.37 -2.75 9.57
N MET A 84 -7.56 -3.10 9.08
CA MET A 84 -7.96 -4.50 8.92
C MET A 84 -7.05 -5.23 7.93
N THR A 85 -6.79 -4.60 6.78
CA THR A 85 -5.91 -5.18 5.77
C THR A 85 -4.50 -5.39 6.32
N SER A 86 -3.96 -4.38 7.00
CA SER A 86 -2.62 -4.47 7.59
C SER A 86 -2.53 -5.58 8.63
N MET A 87 -3.56 -5.71 9.47
CA MET A 87 -3.63 -6.75 10.48
C MET A 87 -3.63 -8.14 9.84
N LEU A 88 -4.48 -8.35 8.82
CA LEU A 88 -4.55 -9.64 8.14
C LEU A 88 -3.21 -10.02 7.52
N LEU A 89 -2.53 -9.05 6.90
CA LEU A 89 -1.22 -9.31 6.29
C LEU A 89 -0.20 -9.74 7.34
N LYS A 90 -0.18 -9.10 8.50
CA LYS A 90 0.77 -9.47 9.55
C LYS A 90 0.41 -10.82 10.20
N GLU A 91 -0.88 -11.14 10.32
CA GLU A 91 -1.31 -12.45 10.78
C GLU A 91 -0.88 -13.55 9.80
N MET A 92 -0.86 -13.25 8.51
CA MET A 92 -0.37 -14.16 7.47
C MET A 92 1.16 -14.20 7.41
N LYS A 93 1.83 -13.49 8.29
CA LYS A 93 3.29 -13.46 8.42
C LYS A 93 3.99 -12.95 7.16
N MET A 94 3.39 -11.95 6.49
CA MET A 94 4.05 -11.29 5.38
C MET A 94 5.37 -10.68 5.85
N PRO A 95 6.47 -10.90 5.10
CA PRO A 95 7.79 -10.50 5.58
C PRO A 95 8.02 -8.98 5.60
N HIS A 96 7.35 -8.23 4.73
CA HIS A 96 7.58 -6.79 4.66
C HIS A 96 6.29 -6.06 4.29
N VAL A 97 5.68 -5.41 5.28
CA VAL A 97 4.44 -4.64 5.10
C VAL A 97 4.72 -3.17 5.38
N VAL A 98 4.39 -2.33 4.41
CA VAL A 98 4.45 -0.87 4.53
C VAL A 98 3.01 -0.37 4.54
N SER A 99 2.62 0.43 5.53
CA SER A 99 1.25 0.95 5.61
C SER A 99 1.24 2.47 5.71
N LYS A 100 0.31 3.07 4.97
CA LYS A 100 0.09 4.52 4.98
C LYS A 100 -0.82 4.89 6.14
N ALA A 101 -0.41 5.86 6.96
CA ALA A 101 -1.22 6.36 8.06
C ALA A 101 -1.69 7.78 7.74
N GLU A 102 -2.94 8.09 8.11
CA GLU A 102 -3.54 9.42 7.96
C GLU A 102 -3.30 10.29 9.20
N ASN A 103 -3.05 9.66 10.36
CA ASN A 103 -2.85 10.38 11.61
C ASN A 103 -1.98 9.57 12.56
N ALA A 104 -1.57 10.22 13.67
CA ALA A 104 -0.66 9.61 14.64
C ALA A 104 -1.25 8.39 15.34
N LEU A 105 -2.54 8.42 15.63
CA LEU A 105 -3.20 7.29 16.30
C LEU A 105 -3.20 6.05 15.41
N GLN A 106 -3.54 6.21 14.14
CA GLN A 106 -3.50 5.11 13.18
C GLN A 106 -2.08 4.55 13.08
N GLY A 107 -1.08 5.43 12.98
CA GLY A 107 0.31 5.00 12.91
C GLY A 107 0.75 4.21 14.12
N LYS A 108 0.32 4.62 15.30
CA LYS A 108 0.61 3.90 16.54
C LYS A 108 -0.02 2.50 16.52
N MET A 109 -1.25 2.39 16.04
CA MET A 109 -1.91 1.09 15.93
C MET A 109 -1.19 0.17 14.94
N LEU A 110 -0.79 0.70 13.80
CA LEU A 110 -0.05 -0.06 12.81
C LEU A 110 1.27 -0.58 13.36
N LYS A 111 2.00 0.25 14.10
CA LYS A 111 3.25 -0.18 14.72
C LYS A 111 3.03 -1.30 15.73
N LYS A 112 1.97 -1.20 16.53
CA LYS A 112 1.62 -2.24 17.50
C LYS A 112 1.22 -3.55 16.84
N MET A 113 0.67 -3.50 15.63
CA MET A 113 0.36 -4.70 14.85
C MET A 113 1.60 -5.38 14.29
N GLY A 114 2.74 -4.73 14.32
CA GLY A 114 3.99 -5.26 13.77
C GLY A 114 4.25 -4.88 12.32
N VAL A 115 3.55 -3.88 11.78
CA VAL A 115 3.83 -3.36 10.45
C VAL A 115 5.28 -2.87 10.40
N ASP A 116 5.97 -3.23 9.33
CA ASP A 116 7.42 -3.03 9.24
C ASP A 116 7.80 -1.58 8.98
N MET A 117 6.95 -0.83 8.27
CA MET A 117 7.18 0.59 8.03
C MET A 117 5.82 1.32 7.96
N VAL A 118 5.71 2.43 8.68
CA VAL A 118 4.54 3.31 8.63
C VAL A 118 4.97 4.61 7.95
N ILE A 119 4.20 5.03 6.95
CA ILE A 119 4.50 6.26 6.21
C ILE A 119 3.35 7.26 6.35
N TYR A 120 3.70 8.55 6.29
CA TYR A 120 2.76 9.67 6.38
C TYR A 120 3.05 10.62 5.22
N PRO A 121 2.65 10.27 3.98
CA PRO A 121 3.14 11.00 2.80
C PRO A 121 2.81 12.50 2.81
N GLU A 122 1.58 12.86 3.20
CA GLU A 122 1.17 14.27 3.23
C GLU A 122 1.93 15.04 4.31
N TYR A 123 2.07 14.47 5.50
CA TYR A 123 2.80 15.09 6.60
C TYR A 123 4.28 15.27 6.24
N ASP A 124 4.91 14.24 5.70
CA ASP A 124 6.33 14.29 5.37
C ASP A 124 6.64 15.34 4.31
N VAL A 125 5.80 15.44 3.28
CA VAL A 125 5.96 16.44 2.23
C VAL A 125 5.74 17.85 2.78
N ALA A 126 4.68 18.03 3.58
CA ALA A 126 4.36 19.33 4.17
C ALA A 126 5.49 19.80 5.09
N GLN A 127 6.06 18.89 5.90
CA GLN A 127 7.16 19.23 6.79
C GLN A 127 8.38 19.69 6.01
N ARG A 128 8.75 18.96 4.96
CA ARG A 128 9.91 19.33 4.13
C ARG A 128 9.69 20.66 3.44
N LEU A 129 8.49 20.91 2.92
CA LEU A 129 8.17 22.17 2.27
C LEU A 129 8.24 23.32 3.27
N ALA A 130 7.63 23.16 4.45
CA ALA A 130 7.67 24.20 5.48
C ALA A 130 9.10 24.56 5.86
N GLN A 131 9.96 23.57 6.07
CA GLN A 131 11.36 23.80 6.38
C GLN A 131 12.09 24.50 5.23
N SER A 132 11.82 24.10 3.99
CA SER A 132 12.44 24.70 2.82
C SER A 132 12.06 26.18 2.67
N LEU A 133 10.82 26.54 2.99
CA LEU A 133 10.32 27.91 2.83
C LEU A 133 10.79 28.85 3.94
N THR A 134 11.27 28.32 5.06
CA THR A 134 11.58 29.12 6.24
C THR A 134 13.06 29.11 6.62
N ARG A 135 13.89 28.62 5.76
CA ARG A 135 15.35 28.70 5.94
C ARG A 135 15.87 30.11 5.74
#